data_7d840e488a7452a3c330f265b51ff16f
#
_entry.id   7d840e488a7452a3c330f265b51ff16f
#
_cell.length_a   1.000
_cell.length_b   1.000
_cell.length_c   1.000
_cell.angle_alpha   90.00
_cell.angle_beta   90.00
_cell.angle_gamma   90.00
#
_symmetry.space_group_name_H-M   'P 1'
#
loop_
_entity.id
_entity.type
_entity.pdbx_description
1 polymer ?
#
loop_
_entity_poly.entity_id
_entity_poly.type
_entity_poly.pdbx_seq_one_letter_code
_entity_poly.pdbx_strand_id
1 'polypeptide(L)'
;MEVVFIPCGGLGNAIFRYLASCILSIKYGYQFKNLLNTSFNTNDYKKISEEEIKTILIKKPIYLPQKIMLDKFYQHDYIEFKKEIFDYIEKNKNLHTITTCSSSNEYKTFFLKELIDTPNNFNKYYDIVIHIRLGDFIHNIFPYRVIINLDYYYKLFDTLDFENKKIIIISENLKTEIEKEYIEQLINYFKTNNLNIVYENNDILTDFHIIKNAEIAICCMSTFSWSAVFLSDKVKTCYLPDYPVIDKNNWISMRKPCENTLYYKFYKE
;
A
#
# COMPACT_ATOMS: atom_id res chain seq x y z
N MET A 1 24.41 -8.90 11.18
CA MET A 1 23.63 -9.17 9.94
C MET A 1 22.97 -7.89 9.47
N GLU A 2 22.90 -7.65 8.17
CA GLU A 2 22.38 -6.40 7.59
C GLU A 2 21.32 -6.69 6.55
N VAL A 3 20.26 -5.88 6.51
CA VAL A 3 19.23 -5.91 5.49
C VAL A 3 19.05 -4.54 4.86
N VAL A 4 18.99 -4.51 3.54
CA VAL A 4 18.74 -3.32 2.72
C VAL A 4 17.66 -3.62 1.69
N PHE A 5 17.03 -2.59 1.13
CA PHE A 5 16.19 -2.77 -0.05
C PHE A 5 16.55 -1.80 -1.17
N ILE A 6 16.33 -2.23 -2.41
CA ILE A 6 16.52 -1.37 -3.58
C ILE A 6 15.34 -0.41 -3.66
N PRO A 7 15.56 0.90 -3.76
CA PRO A 7 14.49 1.86 -4.00
C PRO A 7 14.01 1.71 -5.45
N CYS A 8 12.93 0.98 -5.65
CA CYS A 8 12.26 0.88 -6.94
C CYS A 8 10.74 0.87 -6.76
N GLY A 9 10.04 1.53 -7.69
CA GLY A 9 8.59 1.71 -7.63
C GLY A 9 8.13 2.70 -6.56
N GLY A 10 6.80 2.88 -6.46
CA GLY A 10 6.16 3.83 -5.57
C GLY A 10 6.25 3.49 -4.08
N LEU A 11 5.72 4.40 -3.27
CA LEU A 11 5.79 4.34 -1.80
C LEU A 11 5.26 3.03 -1.21
N GLY A 12 4.10 2.55 -1.68
CA GLY A 12 3.53 1.28 -1.21
C GLY A 12 4.49 0.10 -1.38
N ASN A 13 5.14 -0.01 -2.54
CA ASN A 13 6.12 -1.07 -2.81
C ASN A 13 7.35 -0.98 -1.89
N ALA A 14 7.79 0.24 -1.60
CA ALA A 14 8.91 0.47 -0.69
C ALA A 14 8.54 0.10 0.75
N ILE A 15 7.30 0.40 1.18
CA ILE A 15 6.78 0.00 2.50
C ILE A 15 6.74 -1.53 2.61
N PHE A 16 6.29 -2.27 1.60
CA PHE A 16 6.31 -3.75 1.65
C PHE A 16 7.70 -4.31 1.91
N ARG A 17 8.73 -3.78 1.23
CA ARG A 17 10.13 -4.18 1.50
C ARG A 17 10.56 -3.81 2.92
N TYR A 18 10.16 -2.65 3.38
CA TYR A 18 10.43 -2.22 4.74
C TYR A 18 9.78 -3.16 5.77
N LEU A 19 8.53 -3.55 5.58
CA LEU A 19 7.84 -4.51 6.45
C LEU A 19 8.54 -5.88 6.48
N ALA A 20 8.98 -6.37 5.31
CA ALA A 20 9.80 -7.58 5.25
C ALA A 20 11.12 -7.43 6.04
N SER A 21 11.78 -6.27 5.92
CA SER A 21 12.99 -5.99 6.70
C SER A 21 12.73 -5.90 8.19
N CYS A 22 11.57 -5.36 8.62
CA CYS A 22 11.17 -5.35 10.02
C CYS A 22 11.09 -6.77 10.60
N ILE A 23 10.44 -7.70 9.88
CA ILE A 23 10.33 -9.09 10.35
C ILE A 23 11.70 -9.76 10.41
N LEU A 24 12.58 -9.53 9.43
CA LEU A 24 13.96 -10.03 9.48
C LEU A 24 14.72 -9.48 10.70
N SER A 25 14.51 -8.20 10.99
CA SER A 25 15.13 -7.56 12.16
C SER A 25 14.58 -8.13 13.48
N ILE A 26 13.27 -8.29 13.58
CA ILE A 26 12.59 -8.80 14.78
C ILE A 26 12.97 -10.27 15.05
N LYS A 27 12.91 -11.12 14.02
CA LYS A 27 13.12 -12.57 14.18
C LYS A 27 14.58 -12.98 14.26
N TYR A 28 15.45 -12.26 13.56
CA TYR A 28 16.83 -12.71 13.36
C TYR A 28 17.89 -11.67 13.68
N GLY A 29 17.49 -10.49 14.16
CA GLY A 29 18.42 -9.43 14.56
C GLY A 29 19.15 -8.74 13.40
N TYR A 30 18.57 -8.72 12.20
CA TYR A 30 19.11 -7.92 11.10
C TYR A 30 19.03 -6.44 11.43
N GLN A 31 20.08 -5.69 11.10
CA GLN A 31 20.06 -4.22 11.13
C GLN A 31 19.64 -3.69 9.78
N PHE A 32 18.59 -2.90 9.77
CA PHE A 32 18.15 -2.18 8.57
C PHE A 32 19.13 -1.06 8.25
N LYS A 33 19.54 -0.97 6.98
CA LYS A 33 20.43 0.08 6.47
C LYS A 33 19.74 0.90 5.39
N ASN A 34 19.74 2.22 5.56
CA ASN A 34 19.30 3.13 4.51
C ASN A 34 20.38 3.23 3.42
N LEU A 35 20.00 3.03 2.15
CA LEU A 35 20.93 3.04 1.02
C LEU A 35 21.51 4.41 0.68
N LEU A 36 20.86 5.52 1.08
CA LEU A 36 21.23 6.85 0.62
C LEU A 36 22.58 7.38 1.16
N ASN A 37 23.17 6.72 2.13
CA ASN A 37 24.34 7.27 2.87
C ASN A 37 25.66 6.58 2.61
N THR A 38 25.75 5.64 1.66
CA THR A 38 27.00 4.91 1.46
C THR A 38 27.24 4.59 -0.02
N SER A 39 28.51 4.56 -0.41
CA SER A 39 29.00 3.89 -1.63
C SER A 39 28.66 2.38 -1.51
N PHE A 40 27.46 2.00 -1.97
CA PHE A 40 26.88 0.71 -1.74
C PHE A 40 27.29 -0.25 -2.89
N ASN A 41 28.05 -1.28 -2.56
CA ASN A 41 28.34 -2.35 -3.51
C ASN A 41 27.25 -3.44 -3.42
N THR A 42 26.34 -3.47 -4.39
CA THR A 42 25.26 -4.47 -4.45
C THR A 42 25.76 -5.92 -4.47
N ASN A 43 27.00 -6.15 -4.94
CA ASN A 43 27.59 -7.49 -5.02
C ASN A 43 27.89 -8.10 -3.65
N ASP A 44 27.97 -7.29 -2.58
CA ASP A 44 28.20 -7.77 -1.22
C ASP A 44 26.94 -8.39 -0.58
N TYR A 45 25.78 -8.22 -1.20
CA TYR A 45 24.50 -8.62 -0.66
C TYR A 45 23.86 -9.75 -1.45
N LYS A 46 23.34 -10.75 -0.75
CA LYS A 46 22.54 -11.79 -1.38
C LYS A 46 21.14 -11.26 -1.66
N LYS A 47 20.73 -11.25 -2.92
CA LYS A 47 19.33 -11.07 -3.32
C LYS A 47 18.53 -12.29 -2.87
N ILE A 48 17.37 -12.04 -2.27
CA ILE A 48 16.48 -13.09 -1.78
C ILE A 48 15.19 -13.07 -2.61
N SER A 49 14.77 -14.22 -3.08
CA SER A 49 13.50 -14.39 -3.77
C SER A 49 12.30 -14.28 -2.80
N GLU A 50 11.10 -14.08 -3.33
CA GLU A 50 9.88 -14.08 -2.52
C GLU A 50 9.66 -15.43 -1.82
N GLU A 51 10.00 -16.55 -2.46
CA GLU A 51 9.87 -17.89 -1.86
C GLU A 51 10.91 -18.12 -0.76
N GLU A 52 12.14 -17.63 -0.94
CA GLU A 52 13.16 -17.70 0.12
C GLU A 52 12.74 -16.87 1.33
N ILE A 53 12.19 -15.64 1.13
CA ILE A 53 11.72 -14.80 2.25
C ILE A 53 10.56 -15.47 2.97
N LYS A 54 9.57 -16.04 2.26
CA LYS A 54 8.48 -16.80 2.87
C LYS A 54 9.02 -17.95 3.72
N THR A 55 9.98 -18.70 3.20
CA THR A 55 10.61 -19.80 3.94
C THR A 55 11.32 -19.29 5.19
N ILE A 56 12.07 -18.20 5.07
CA ILE A 56 12.77 -17.57 6.20
C ILE A 56 11.78 -17.07 7.27
N LEU A 57 10.65 -16.50 6.84
CA LEU A 57 9.65 -15.96 7.77
C LEU A 57 8.86 -17.04 8.51
N ILE A 58 8.63 -18.20 7.87
CA ILE A 58 7.85 -19.31 8.44
C ILE A 58 8.72 -20.29 9.23
N LYS A 59 9.88 -20.66 8.67
CA LYS A 59 10.79 -21.68 9.24
C LYS A 59 12.13 -21.05 9.56
N LYS A 60 12.69 -21.38 10.73
CA LYS A 60 14.07 -21.00 11.03
C LYS A 60 15.02 -21.73 10.06
N PRO A 61 15.67 -21.01 9.13
CA PRO A 61 16.57 -21.65 8.19
C PRO A 61 17.87 -22.12 8.89
N ILE A 62 18.49 -23.16 8.33
CA ILE A 62 19.77 -23.69 8.83
C ILE A 62 20.89 -22.65 8.66
N TYR A 63 20.80 -21.83 7.60
CA TYR A 63 21.77 -20.78 7.29
C TYR A 63 21.07 -19.49 6.87
N LEU A 64 21.49 -18.38 7.45
CA LEU A 64 21.04 -17.03 7.11
C LEU A 64 22.21 -16.24 6.53
N PRO A 65 22.07 -15.62 5.35
CA PRO A 65 23.09 -14.72 4.81
C PRO A 65 23.39 -13.56 5.77
N GLN A 66 24.65 -13.16 5.86
CA GLN A 66 25.05 -12.02 6.70
C GLN A 66 24.49 -10.67 6.19
N LYS A 67 24.36 -10.56 4.87
CA LYS A 67 23.88 -9.37 4.18
C LYS A 67 22.80 -9.75 3.17
N ILE A 68 21.60 -9.15 3.32
CA ILE A 68 20.42 -9.42 2.51
C ILE A 68 20.00 -8.15 1.77
N MET A 69 19.66 -8.31 0.50
CA MET A 69 19.05 -7.25 -0.31
C MET A 69 17.66 -7.65 -0.79
N LEU A 70 16.67 -6.79 -0.47
CA LEU A 70 15.29 -6.97 -0.88
C LEU A 70 15.01 -6.14 -2.14
N ASP A 71 14.73 -6.81 -3.27
CA ASP A 71 14.48 -6.19 -4.57
C ASP A 71 13.10 -6.52 -5.19
N LYS A 72 12.27 -7.28 -4.46
CA LYS A 72 10.91 -7.68 -4.84
C LYS A 72 9.84 -7.07 -3.95
N PHE A 73 8.57 -7.42 -4.15
CA PHE A 73 7.45 -6.86 -3.37
C PHE A 73 7.27 -7.52 -2.01
N TYR A 74 7.60 -8.79 -1.87
CA TYR A 74 7.54 -9.54 -0.61
C TYR A 74 6.17 -9.48 0.07
N GLN A 75 5.11 -9.80 -0.67
CA GLN A 75 3.77 -9.89 -0.08
C GLN A 75 3.70 -11.07 0.89
N HIS A 76 3.35 -10.79 2.14
CA HIS A 76 3.21 -11.77 3.19
C HIS A 76 2.01 -11.44 4.07
N ASP A 77 1.58 -12.39 4.91
CA ASP A 77 0.54 -12.18 5.92
C ASP A 77 1.08 -11.34 7.08
N TYR A 78 1.44 -10.08 6.79
CA TYR A 78 2.01 -9.15 7.76
C TYR A 78 1.10 -8.89 8.95
N ILE A 79 -0.21 -9.11 8.79
CA ILE A 79 -1.19 -8.93 9.86
C ILE A 79 -0.88 -9.81 11.08
N GLU A 80 -0.33 -11.00 10.87
CA GLU A 80 0.08 -11.92 11.94
C GLU A 80 1.21 -11.35 12.82
N PHE A 81 1.97 -10.41 12.29
CA PHE A 81 3.11 -9.76 12.95
C PHE A 81 2.86 -8.27 13.19
N LYS A 82 1.62 -7.81 13.06
CA LYS A 82 1.30 -6.37 13.08
C LYS A 82 1.78 -5.72 14.36
N LYS A 83 1.54 -6.33 15.50
CA LYS A 83 1.95 -5.78 16.80
C LYS A 83 3.46 -5.64 16.91
N GLU A 84 4.21 -6.70 16.61
CA GLU A 84 5.66 -6.71 16.69
C GLU A 84 6.29 -5.72 15.70
N ILE A 85 5.71 -5.61 14.50
CA ILE A 85 6.12 -4.64 13.49
C ILE A 85 5.90 -3.22 14.01
N PHE A 86 4.74 -2.93 14.60
CA PHE A 86 4.46 -1.60 15.17
C PHE A 86 5.41 -1.27 16.33
N ASP A 87 5.66 -2.20 17.24
CA ASP A 87 6.61 -2.02 18.34
C ASP A 87 8.03 -1.74 17.81
N TYR A 88 8.43 -2.41 16.72
CA TYR A 88 9.71 -2.17 16.05
C TYR A 88 9.75 -0.80 15.37
N ILE A 89 8.68 -0.44 14.65
CA ILE A 89 8.54 0.86 13.97
C ILE A 89 8.62 2.00 14.98
N GLU A 90 7.87 1.94 16.07
CA GLU A 90 7.88 2.98 17.11
C GLU A 90 9.28 3.25 17.67
N LYS A 91 10.08 2.20 17.88
CA LYS A 91 11.47 2.33 18.33
C LYS A 91 12.40 2.96 17.30
N ASN A 92 12.08 2.83 16.01
CA ASN A 92 13.00 3.17 14.92
C ASN A 92 12.49 4.28 13.99
N LYS A 93 11.27 4.80 14.17
CA LYS A 93 10.64 5.76 13.24
C LYS A 93 11.42 7.07 13.04
N ASN A 94 12.21 7.48 14.04
CA ASN A 94 13.06 8.67 13.96
C ASN A 94 14.40 8.40 13.26
N LEU A 95 14.79 7.15 13.05
CA LEU A 95 16.07 6.73 12.50
C LEU A 95 15.96 6.22 11.06
N HIS A 96 14.81 5.63 10.71
CA HIS A 96 14.63 4.98 9.43
C HIS A 96 14.00 5.91 8.40
N THR A 97 14.42 5.73 7.16
CA THR A 97 13.84 6.38 5.98
C THR A 97 13.41 5.35 4.96
N ILE A 98 12.42 5.71 4.15
CA ILE A 98 11.94 4.91 3.03
C ILE A 98 12.19 5.70 1.75
N THR A 99 13.00 5.14 0.87
CA THR A 99 13.31 5.73 -0.44
C THR A 99 12.53 5.02 -1.53
N THR A 100 11.94 5.81 -2.41
CA THR A 100 11.23 5.37 -3.61
C THR A 100 11.99 5.82 -4.85
N CYS A 101 11.72 5.17 -5.98
CA CYS A 101 12.23 5.60 -7.28
C CYS A 101 11.06 5.60 -8.27
N SER A 102 10.83 6.73 -8.92
CA SER A 102 9.83 6.85 -9.98
C SER A 102 10.30 6.19 -11.27
N SER A 103 9.40 6.05 -12.24
CA SER A 103 9.74 5.61 -13.60
C SER A 103 10.71 6.55 -14.32
N SER A 104 10.79 7.81 -13.91
CA SER A 104 11.77 8.81 -14.38
C SER A 104 13.12 8.75 -13.67
N ASN A 105 13.36 7.72 -12.84
CA ASN A 105 14.56 7.57 -12.00
C ASN A 105 14.74 8.70 -10.97
N GLU A 106 13.67 9.37 -10.60
CA GLU A 106 13.68 10.35 -9.52
C GLU A 106 13.50 9.63 -8.18
N TYR A 107 14.43 9.90 -7.26
CA TYR A 107 14.41 9.37 -5.91
C TYR A 107 13.70 10.33 -4.97
N LYS A 108 12.74 9.81 -4.20
CA LYS A 108 12.09 10.55 -3.11
C LYS A 108 12.25 9.77 -1.82
N THR A 109 12.72 10.43 -0.78
CA THR A 109 12.92 9.85 0.54
C THR A 109 11.90 10.41 1.51
N PHE A 110 11.28 9.52 2.27
CA PHE A 110 10.35 9.84 3.34
C PHE A 110 10.96 9.40 4.66
N PHE A 111 10.90 10.22 5.68
CA PHE A 111 11.15 9.75 7.03
C PHE A 111 10.04 8.82 7.47
N LEU A 112 10.38 7.71 8.11
CA LEU A 112 9.36 6.77 8.57
C LEU A 112 8.38 7.45 9.53
N LYS A 113 8.87 8.37 10.35
CA LYS A 113 8.05 9.20 11.24
C LYS A 113 6.94 9.94 10.49
N GLU A 114 7.23 10.48 9.31
CA GLU A 114 6.24 11.21 8.50
C GLU A 114 5.09 10.32 8.01
N LEU A 115 5.31 9.02 7.88
CA LEU A 115 4.28 8.04 7.51
C LEU A 115 3.47 7.56 8.73
N ILE A 116 4.12 7.48 9.89
CA ILE A 116 3.51 6.95 11.11
C ILE A 116 2.75 8.02 11.86
N ASP A 117 3.37 9.16 12.10
CA ASP A 117 2.78 10.24 12.90
C ASP A 117 1.93 11.15 11.98
N THR A 118 0.65 11.27 12.26
CA THR A 118 -0.19 12.24 11.57
C THR A 118 0.25 13.66 11.98
N PRO A 119 0.51 14.57 11.02
CA PRO A 119 0.93 15.93 11.34
C PRO A 119 -0.08 16.66 12.26
N ASN A 120 0.40 17.44 13.21
CA ASN A 120 -0.46 18.17 14.15
C ASN A 120 -1.44 19.15 13.47
N ASN A 121 -1.08 19.66 12.30
CA ASN A 121 -1.91 20.56 11.50
C ASN A 121 -2.76 19.83 10.46
N PHE A 122 -2.78 18.50 10.47
CA PHE A 122 -3.59 17.71 9.55
C PHE A 122 -5.07 17.89 9.91
N ASN A 123 -5.88 18.29 8.92
CA ASN A 123 -7.28 18.64 9.10
C ASN A 123 -8.24 17.95 8.11
N LYS A 124 -7.71 16.99 7.32
CA LYS A 124 -8.47 16.25 6.31
C LYS A 124 -8.92 14.90 6.87
N TYR A 125 -10.02 14.92 7.62
CA TYR A 125 -10.62 13.72 8.21
C TYR A 125 -11.92 13.37 7.51
N TYR A 126 -12.01 12.13 7.05
CA TYR A 126 -13.16 11.56 6.36
C TYR A 126 -13.54 10.23 7.02
N ASP A 127 -14.85 9.94 7.05
CA ASP A 127 -15.33 8.66 7.56
C ASP A 127 -15.03 7.54 6.58
N ILE A 128 -15.21 7.82 5.28
CA ILE A 128 -15.01 6.85 4.20
C ILE A 128 -14.06 7.44 3.17
N VAL A 129 -13.00 6.70 2.86
CA VAL A 129 -12.09 7.01 1.76
C VAL A 129 -12.20 5.97 0.66
N ILE A 130 -12.31 6.44 -0.58
CA ILE A 130 -12.32 5.64 -1.79
C ILE A 130 -11.04 5.98 -2.56
N HIS A 131 -10.09 5.06 -2.56
CA HIS A 131 -8.83 5.25 -3.29
C HIS A 131 -8.92 4.60 -4.67
N ILE A 132 -8.76 5.42 -5.70
CA ILE A 132 -8.81 5.02 -7.11
C ILE A 132 -7.42 5.15 -7.73
N ARG A 133 -6.99 4.14 -8.47
CA ARG A 133 -5.77 4.20 -9.27
C ARG A 133 -6.12 3.95 -10.72
N LEU A 134 -5.79 4.90 -11.58
CA LEU A 134 -6.10 4.88 -13.01
C LEU A 134 -4.82 4.83 -13.87
N GLY A 135 -4.02 5.83 -13.85
CA GLY A 135 -2.79 6.08 -14.60
C GLY A 135 -2.22 4.87 -15.39
N ASP A 136 -1.30 4.16 -14.78
CA ASP A 136 -0.65 2.99 -15.41
C ASP A 136 -1.58 1.78 -15.60
N PHE A 137 -2.79 1.79 -15.02
CA PHE A 137 -3.81 0.76 -15.22
C PHE A 137 -4.63 0.98 -16.49
N ILE A 138 -4.91 2.24 -16.88
CA ILE A 138 -5.62 2.56 -18.12
C ILE A 138 -4.80 2.14 -19.34
N HIS A 139 -3.50 2.34 -19.29
CA HIS A 139 -2.62 2.08 -20.41
C HIS A 139 -2.26 0.59 -20.60
N ASN A 140 -2.81 -0.31 -19.79
CA ASN A 140 -2.61 -1.77 -19.89
C ASN A 140 -1.13 -2.19 -20.13
N ILE A 141 -0.20 -1.47 -19.52
CA ILE A 141 1.24 -1.77 -19.65
C ILE A 141 1.54 -3.20 -19.17
N PHE A 142 0.68 -3.71 -18.29
CA PHE A 142 0.79 -5.09 -17.79
C PHE A 142 -0.59 -5.78 -17.82
N PRO A 143 -0.69 -7.01 -18.31
CA PRO A 143 -1.98 -7.74 -18.48
C PRO A 143 -2.79 -7.92 -17.20
N TYR A 144 -2.14 -7.82 -16.04
CA TYR A 144 -2.77 -7.96 -14.71
C TYR A 144 -3.20 -6.62 -14.10
N ARG A 145 -2.93 -5.48 -14.74
CA ARG A 145 -3.39 -4.17 -14.28
C ARG A 145 -4.71 -3.86 -14.96
N VAL A 146 -5.79 -4.18 -14.28
CA VAL A 146 -7.15 -4.00 -14.80
C VAL A 146 -7.83 -2.88 -14.03
N ILE A 147 -8.41 -1.94 -14.76
CA ILE A 147 -9.31 -0.95 -14.16
C ILE A 147 -10.54 -1.67 -13.66
N ILE A 148 -10.92 -1.38 -12.42
CA ILE A 148 -12.15 -1.91 -11.85
C ILE A 148 -13.33 -1.25 -12.57
N ASN A 149 -14.21 -2.04 -13.20
CA ASN A 149 -15.41 -1.51 -13.81
C ASN A 149 -16.31 -0.86 -12.74
N LEU A 150 -16.88 0.31 -13.06
CA LEU A 150 -17.72 1.09 -12.16
C LEU A 150 -18.91 0.31 -11.60
N ASP A 151 -19.49 -0.61 -12.37
CA ASP A 151 -20.60 -1.47 -11.92
C ASP A 151 -20.26 -2.26 -10.65
N TYR A 152 -18.98 -2.63 -10.46
CA TYR A 152 -18.57 -3.34 -9.24
C TYR A 152 -18.47 -2.41 -8.04
N TYR A 153 -18.01 -1.17 -8.27
CA TYR A 153 -18.05 -0.14 -7.24
C TYR A 153 -19.50 0.19 -6.84
N TYR A 154 -20.39 0.37 -7.80
CA TYR A 154 -21.79 0.66 -7.52
C TYR A 154 -22.45 -0.46 -6.71
N LYS A 155 -22.24 -1.73 -7.09
CA LYS A 155 -22.73 -2.88 -6.31
C LYS A 155 -22.15 -2.91 -4.88
N LEU A 156 -20.89 -2.57 -4.71
CA LEU A 156 -20.30 -2.44 -3.38
C LEU A 156 -20.95 -1.29 -2.61
N PHE A 157 -21.09 -0.12 -3.25
CA PHE A 157 -21.66 1.06 -2.62
C PHE A 157 -23.11 0.86 -2.20
N ASP A 158 -23.90 0.11 -2.95
CA ASP A 158 -25.28 -0.24 -2.60
C ASP A 158 -25.38 -1.09 -1.30
N THR A 159 -24.28 -1.69 -0.85
CA THR A 159 -24.22 -2.45 0.40
C THR A 159 -23.74 -1.62 1.60
N LEU A 160 -23.32 -0.38 1.39
CA LEU A 160 -22.72 0.47 2.41
C LEU A 160 -23.69 1.53 2.90
N ASP A 161 -23.59 1.85 4.18
CA ASP A 161 -24.28 2.99 4.77
C ASP A 161 -23.41 4.25 4.64
N PHE A 162 -23.86 5.18 3.82
CA PHE A 162 -23.23 6.49 3.59
C PHE A 162 -23.95 7.63 4.32
N GLU A 163 -25.04 7.34 5.03
CA GLU A 163 -25.82 8.38 5.68
C GLU A 163 -24.99 9.12 6.74
N ASN A 164 -25.03 10.46 6.67
CA ASN A 164 -24.28 11.35 7.57
C ASN A 164 -22.74 11.13 7.58
N LYS A 165 -22.17 10.47 6.57
CA LYS A 165 -20.74 10.23 6.45
C LYS A 165 -20.06 11.28 5.59
N LYS A 166 -18.84 11.68 5.99
CA LYS A 166 -17.92 12.45 5.14
C LYS A 166 -17.16 11.51 4.23
N ILE A 167 -17.41 11.62 2.93
CA ILE A 167 -16.86 10.70 1.93
C ILE A 167 -15.88 11.45 1.04
N ILE A 168 -14.74 10.84 0.76
CA ILE A 168 -13.78 11.36 -0.20
C ILE A 168 -13.37 10.28 -1.21
N ILE A 169 -13.25 10.70 -2.48
CA ILE A 169 -12.50 9.98 -3.51
C ILE A 169 -11.14 10.64 -3.63
N ILE A 170 -10.09 9.85 -3.59
CA ILE A 170 -8.72 10.29 -3.86
C ILE A 170 -8.12 9.47 -5.00
N SER A 171 -7.39 10.13 -5.87
CA SER A 171 -6.66 9.48 -6.96
C SER A 171 -5.37 10.24 -7.26
N GLU A 172 -4.52 9.65 -8.08
CA GLU A 172 -3.40 10.36 -8.69
C GLU A 172 -3.89 11.44 -9.68
N ASN A 173 -2.98 12.30 -10.11
CA ASN A 173 -3.28 13.34 -11.13
C ASN A 173 -3.89 12.74 -12.40
N LEU A 174 -5.09 13.17 -12.74
CA LEU A 174 -5.80 12.76 -13.94
C LEU A 174 -5.18 13.46 -15.17
N LYS A 175 -4.63 12.67 -16.09
CA LYS A 175 -3.91 13.15 -17.26
C LYS A 175 -4.72 13.07 -18.56
N THR A 176 -5.68 12.16 -18.61
CA THR A 176 -6.47 11.87 -19.82
C THR A 176 -7.95 12.12 -19.57
N GLU A 177 -8.70 12.36 -20.66
CA GLU A 177 -10.16 12.50 -20.56
C GLU A 177 -10.83 11.23 -20.02
N ILE A 178 -10.33 10.04 -20.37
CA ILE A 178 -10.85 8.76 -19.87
C ILE A 178 -10.75 8.69 -18.33
N GLU A 179 -9.63 9.15 -17.77
CA GLU A 179 -9.45 9.20 -16.31
C GLU A 179 -10.45 10.16 -15.66
N LYS A 180 -10.66 11.33 -16.27
CA LYS A 180 -11.62 12.33 -15.79
C LYS A 180 -13.04 11.80 -15.86
N GLU A 181 -13.45 11.26 -17.01
CA GLU A 181 -14.77 10.66 -17.19
C GLU A 181 -15.05 9.55 -16.17
N TYR A 182 -14.05 8.71 -15.87
CA TYR A 182 -14.19 7.66 -14.86
C TYR A 182 -14.49 8.23 -13.48
N ILE A 183 -13.75 9.24 -13.05
CA ILE A 183 -13.97 9.90 -11.74
C ILE A 183 -15.30 10.66 -11.73
N GLU A 184 -15.67 11.34 -12.83
CA GLU A 184 -16.94 12.05 -12.94
C GLU A 184 -18.13 11.09 -12.81
N GLN A 185 -18.07 9.91 -13.41
CA GLN A 185 -19.11 8.89 -13.27
C GLN A 185 -19.25 8.43 -11.83
N LEU A 186 -18.15 8.21 -11.10
CA LEU A 186 -18.20 7.91 -9.67
C LEU A 186 -18.84 9.05 -8.87
N ILE A 187 -18.44 10.28 -9.10
CA ILE A 187 -19.01 11.46 -8.42
C ILE A 187 -20.51 11.57 -8.72
N ASN A 188 -20.91 11.35 -9.96
CA ASN A 188 -22.30 11.42 -10.37
C ASN A 188 -23.17 10.35 -9.69
N TYR A 189 -22.65 9.12 -9.48
CA TYR A 189 -23.34 8.12 -8.70
C TYR A 189 -23.73 8.64 -7.30
N PHE A 190 -22.79 9.25 -6.58
CA PHE A 190 -23.05 9.78 -5.24
C PHE A 190 -24.03 10.97 -5.28
N LYS A 191 -23.87 11.89 -6.24
CA LYS A 191 -24.79 13.04 -6.43
C LYS A 191 -26.22 12.58 -6.72
N THR A 192 -26.39 11.58 -7.58
CA THR A 192 -27.70 11.03 -7.93
C THR A 192 -28.40 10.40 -6.71
N ASN A 193 -27.63 9.85 -5.79
CA ASN A 193 -28.12 9.30 -4.53
C ASN A 193 -28.20 10.34 -3.40
N ASN A 194 -28.08 11.63 -3.70
CA ASN A 194 -28.09 12.74 -2.72
C ASN A 194 -27.02 12.63 -1.63
N LEU A 195 -25.90 12.01 -1.94
CA LEU A 195 -24.76 11.85 -1.03
C LEU A 195 -23.70 12.92 -1.30
N ASN A 196 -23.19 13.52 -0.24
CA ASN A 196 -22.15 14.54 -0.35
C ASN A 196 -20.78 13.85 -0.42
N ILE A 197 -20.08 14.05 -1.55
CA ILE A 197 -18.76 13.49 -1.77
C ILE A 197 -17.76 14.58 -2.19
N VAL A 198 -16.54 14.46 -1.71
CA VAL A 198 -15.40 15.30 -2.10
C VAL A 198 -14.49 14.48 -3.01
N TYR A 199 -13.95 15.09 -4.04
CA TYR A 199 -12.86 14.55 -4.84
C TYR A 199 -11.62 15.42 -4.66
N GLU A 200 -10.50 14.83 -4.34
CA GLU A 200 -9.23 15.53 -4.19
C GLU A 200 -8.08 14.73 -4.81
N ASN A 201 -7.08 15.51 -5.19
CA ASN A 201 -5.79 15.05 -5.62
C ASN A 201 -4.75 15.83 -4.83
N ASN A 202 -4.07 15.18 -3.94
CA ASN A 202 -3.12 15.79 -3.03
C ASN A 202 -1.69 15.28 -3.28
N ASP A 203 -0.76 15.79 -2.49
CA ASP A 203 0.55 15.16 -2.41
C ASP A 203 0.46 13.76 -1.75
N ILE A 204 1.48 12.96 -1.99
CA ILE A 204 1.51 11.54 -1.60
C ILE A 204 1.38 11.32 -0.08
N LEU A 205 1.91 12.22 0.76
CA LEU A 205 1.81 12.09 2.22
C LEU A 205 0.41 12.47 2.69
N THR A 206 -0.18 13.51 2.12
CA THR A 206 -1.55 13.94 2.41
C THR A 206 -2.53 12.80 2.08
N ASP A 207 -2.46 12.22 0.89
CA ASP A 207 -3.31 11.07 0.50
C ASP A 207 -3.08 9.86 1.41
N PHE A 208 -1.83 9.59 1.77
CA PHE A 208 -1.51 8.51 2.70
C PHE A 208 -2.17 8.70 4.07
N HIS A 209 -2.13 9.92 4.60
CA HIS A 209 -2.76 10.26 5.88
C HIS A 209 -4.29 10.30 5.81
N ILE A 210 -4.87 10.72 4.67
CA ILE A 210 -6.32 10.64 4.47
C ILE A 210 -6.78 9.18 4.61
N ILE A 211 -6.13 8.25 3.89
CA ILE A 211 -6.48 6.82 3.96
C ILE A 211 -6.26 6.30 5.38
N LYS A 212 -5.10 6.58 5.96
CA LYS A 212 -4.69 6.06 7.26
C LYS A 212 -5.62 6.52 8.41
N ASN A 213 -6.23 7.70 8.30
CA ASN A 213 -7.07 8.29 9.33
C ASN A 213 -8.58 8.10 9.09
N ALA A 214 -9.00 7.43 8.02
CA ALA A 214 -10.40 7.11 7.76
C ALA A 214 -10.91 5.97 8.67
N GLU A 215 -12.21 5.87 8.84
CA GLU A 215 -12.85 4.74 9.51
C GLU A 215 -13.00 3.54 8.56
N ILE A 216 -13.40 3.82 7.31
CA ILE A 216 -13.60 2.84 6.26
C ILE A 216 -12.71 3.20 5.06
N ALA A 217 -11.94 2.24 4.59
CA ALA A 217 -11.12 2.38 3.40
C ALA A 217 -11.59 1.43 2.29
N ILE A 218 -12.02 2.00 1.16
CA ILE A 218 -12.33 1.27 -0.07
C ILE A 218 -11.13 1.42 -0.99
N CYS A 219 -10.36 0.35 -1.12
CA CYS A 219 -9.09 0.36 -1.84
C CYS A 219 -9.22 -0.26 -3.22
N CYS A 220 -8.51 0.29 -4.18
CA CYS A 220 -8.24 -0.39 -5.45
C CYS A 220 -7.04 -1.35 -5.30
N MET A 221 -6.59 -1.95 -6.40
CA MET A 221 -5.39 -2.79 -6.44
C MET A 221 -4.11 -1.94 -6.31
N SER A 222 -3.88 -1.40 -5.13
CA SER A 222 -2.73 -0.52 -4.88
C SER A 222 -2.02 -0.88 -3.59
N THR A 223 -0.72 -1.16 -3.69
CA THR A 223 0.15 -1.32 -2.53
C THR A 223 0.20 -0.07 -1.67
N PHE A 224 -0.09 1.09 -2.23
CA PHE A 224 -0.12 2.37 -1.52
C PHE A 224 -1.26 2.42 -0.49
N SER A 225 -2.51 2.23 -0.93
CA SER A 225 -3.66 2.22 -0.01
C SER A 225 -3.60 1.05 0.96
N TRP A 226 -3.16 -0.12 0.51
CA TRP A 226 -2.93 -1.26 1.39
C TRP A 226 -1.98 -0.90 2.54
N SER A 227 -0.85 -0.27 2.22
CA SER A 227 0.16 0.11 3.21
C SER A 227 -0.36 1.16 4.19
N ALA A 228 -1.14 2.14 3.71
CA ALA A 228 -1.76 3.14 4.57
C ALA A 228 -2.74 2.50 5.56
N VAL A 229 -3.57 1.55 5.10
CA VAL A 229 -4.48 0.78 5.96
C VAL A 229 -3.72 -0.09 6.94
N PHE A 230 -2.67 -0.78 6.50
CA PHE A 230 -1.86 -1.61 7.40
C PHE A 230 -1.22 -0.78 8.52
N LEU A 231 -0.68 0.40 8.20
CA LEU A 231 -0.06 1.31 9.17
C LEU A 231 -1.08 2.18 9.92
N SER A 232 -2.37 1.94 9.76
CA SER A 232 -3.44 2.64 10.45
C SER A 232 -3.77 2.00 11.80
N ASP A 233 -4.11 2.85 12.76
CA ASP A 233 -4.78 2.54 14.01
C ASP A 233 -6.26 2.98 14.01
N LYS A 234 -6.74 3.61 12.92
CA LYS A 234 -8.09 4.20 12.78
C LYS A 234 -9.01 3.39 11.87
N VAL A 235 -8.46 2.80 10.80
CA VAL A 235 -9.27 2.05 9.85
C VAL A 235 -9.85 0.81 10.51
N LYS A 236 -11.18 0.80 10.65
CA LYS A 236 -11.94 -0.31 11.22
C LYS A 236 -12.31 -1.35 10.17
N THR A 237 -12.60 -0.91 8.95
CA THR A 237 -13.00 -1.79 7.86
C THR A 237 -12.28 -1.41 6.57
N CYS A 238 -11.73 -2.40 5.90
CA CYS A 238 -11.09 -2.24 4.61
C CYS A 238 -11.78 -3.11 3.56
N TYR A 239 -12.14 -2.51 2.42
CA TYR A 239 -12.63 -3.22 1.25
C TYR A 239 -11.50 -3.33 0.23
N LEU A 240 -11.15 -4.54 -0.17
CA LEU A 240 -10.15 -4.84 -1.20
C LEU A 240 -10.79 -5.55 -2.38
N PRO A 241 -10.30 -5.34 -3.62
CA PRO A 241 -10.73 -6.15 -4.75
C PRO A 241 -10.25 -7.59 -4.58
N ASP A 242 -11.20 -8.53 -4.77
CA ASP A 242 -10.90 -9.96 -4.82
C ASP A 242 -10.34 -10.31 -6.19
N TYR A 243 -9.04 -10.48 -6.27
CA TYR A 243 -8.37 -10.76 -7.53
C TYR A 243 -8.28 -12.27 -7.76
N PRO A 244 -8.81 -12.81 -8.87
CA PRO A 244 -8.59 -14.21 -9.19
C PRO A 244 -7.09 -14.44 -9.38
N VAL A 245 -6.59 -15.50 -8.82
CA VAL A 245 -5.20 -15.95 -9.05
C VAL A 245 -5.05 -16.27 -10.54
N ILE A 246 -4.60 -15.30 -11.32
CA ILE A 246 -4.42 -15.45 -12.77
C ILE A 246 -3.20 -16.32 -13.08
N ASP A 247 -2.22 -16.33 -12.18
CA ASP A 247 -1.04 -17.17 -12.32
C ASP A 247 -0.40 -17.45 -10.95
N LYS A 248 0.04 -18.69 -10.75
CA LYS A 248 0.74 -19.10 -9.51
C LYS A 248 2.02 -18.31 -9.25
N ASN A 249 2.55 -17.63 -10.24
CA ASN A 249 3.79 -16.86 -10.18
C ASN A 249 3.60 -15.33 -10.21
N ASN A 250 2.40 -14.82 -10.51
CA ASN A 250 2.18 -13.40 -10.69
C ASN A 250 0.91 -12.96 -9.95
N TRP A 251 1.09 -12.14 -8.90
CA TRP A 251 0.06 -11.38 -8.21
C TRP A 251 -1.04 -12.19 -7.53
N ILE A 252 -0.75 -12.44 -6.34
CA ILE A 252 -1.65 -12.96 -5.31
C ILE A 252 -2.68 -11.87 -4.98
N SER A 253 -3.92 -12.27 -4.72
CA SER A 253 -4.89 -11.42 -4.04
C SER A 253 -4.20 -10.70 -2.88
N MET A 254 -4.34 -9.39 -2.80
CA MET A 254 -3.69 -8.62 -1.73
C MET A 254 -4.12 -9.21 -0.39
N ARG A 255 -3.13 -9.54 0.45
CA ARG A 255 -3.39 -10.04 1.79
C ARG A 255 -4.08 -8.96 2.62
N LYS A 256 -4.85 -9.35 3.63
CA LYS A 256 -5.58 -8.39 4.47
C LYS A 256 -4.63 -7.43 5.20
N PRO A 257 -4.85 -6.11 5.11
CA PRO A 257 -4.05 -5.12 5.84
C PRO A 257 -4.55 -4.87 7.26
N CYS A 258 -5.82 -5.20 7.54
CA CYS A 258 -6.42 -5.11 8.88
C CYS A 258 -7.32 -6.31 9.14
N GLU A 259 -7.73 -6.52 10.38
CA GLU A 259 -8.53 -7.69 10.78
C GLU A 259 -9.86 -7.75 10.04
N ASN A 260 -10.59 -6.63 9.97
CA ASN A 260 -11.86 -6.56 9.27
C ASN A 260 -11.62 -6.13 7.81
N THR A 261 -11.03 -7.01 7.01
CA THR A 261 -10.86 -6.83 5.57
C THR A 261 -11.91 -7.66 4.83
N LEU A 262 -12.69 -6.98 4.01
CA LEU A 262 -13.72 -7.58 3.15
C LEU A 262 -13.28 -7.49 1.70
N TYR A 263 -13.56 -8.54 0.93
CA TYR A 263 -13.18 -8.59 -0.48
C TYR A 263 -14.40 -8.41 -1.36
N TYR A 264 -14.32 -7.52 -2.35
CA TYR A 264 -15.37 -7.30 -3.33
C TYR A 264 -14.97 -7.86 -4.71
N LYS A 265 -15.90 -8.54 -5.37
CA LYS A 265 -15.68 -9.05 -6.72
C LYS A 265 -15.66 -7.91 -7.74
N PHE A 266 -14.75 -7.93 -8.70
CA PHE A 266 -14.62 -6.93 -9.76
C PHE A 266 -14.41 -7.53 -11.16
N TYR A 267 -14.63 -8.82 -11.32
CA TYR A 267 -14.56 -9.56 -12.58
C TYR A 267 -15.81 -10.39 -12.76
N LYS A 268 -16.13 -10.70 -14.03
CA LYS A 268 -17.17 -11.69 -14.33
C LYS A 268 -16.59 -13.09 -14.12
N GLU A 269 -17.35 -13.92 -13.45
CA GLU A 269 -17.09 -15.37 -13.38
C GLU A 269 -17.20 -16.01 -14.74
#